data_74944fd45c7f997d6259c6297fbacd35
#
_entry.id   74944fd45c7f997d6259c6297fbacd35
#
_cell.length_a   1.000
_cell.length_b   1.000
_cell.length_c   1.000
_cell.angle_alpha   90.00
_cell.angle_beta   90.00
_cell.angle_gamma   90.00
#
_symmetry.space_group_name_H-M   'P 1'
#
loop_
_entity.id
_entity.type
_entity.pdbx_description
1 polymer ?
#
loop_
_entity_poly.entity_id
_entity_poly.type
_entity_poly.pdbx_seq_one_letter_code
_entity_poly.pdbx_strand_id
1 'polypeptide(L)'
;MRKLFYLFMLFAISVNAQIVNLKTTDFSDNLSIDDADIYFKNSTKNFVSDLQGKAVVDLSNVSQTDELIVSKKDYQDAVLKVSDLQKELNIQLEKVSEVELKEAFITNLKAEDILKKVIENYDKNFNTEQHFYKVNFILDVIIDSVNRDLTDVDLQFRFKKDQVKIHSNNVVNKRIVGEELHQQTSYRMLHYFNDISLLRLVKDMQLKLLGKVYDKEKVLISKYADRYMYEVEFRNSKANVINSFLIDKETFSIVEHKVTQENRYFKEEGTTMNFNEGVYKYRPYQDKWILKESYRKWNVTYLDEEKNQHIKDVKVNLEVKDFSTQPFPEFNKSVNEKMDIRRSFK
;
A
#
# COMPACT_ATOMS: atom_id res chain seq x y z
N MET A 1 -51.58 13.81 -12.22
CA MET A 1 -50.41 13.16 -12.80
C MET A 1 -49.33 14.11 -13.30
N ARG A 2 -49.62 15.21 -14.04
CA ARG A 2 -48.60 16.18 -14.53
C ARG A 2 -47.74 16.84 -13.41
N LYS A 3 -48.33 17.17 -12.25
CA LYS A 3 -47.60 17.83 -11.14
C LYS A 3 -46.64 16.88 -10.40
N LEU A 4 -46.90 15.57 -10.39
CA LEU A 4 -46.00 14.55 -9.78
C LEU A 4 -44.76 14.32 -10.64
N PHE A 5 -44.88 14.50 -11.98
CA PHE A 5 -43.76 14.34 -12.91
C PHE A 5 -42.71 15.45 -12.75
N TYR A 6 -43.14 16.68 -12.46
CA TYR A 6 -42.24 17.80 -12.20
C TYR A 6 -41.52 17.68 -10.86
N LEU A 7 -42.14 17.04 -9.86
CA LEU A 7 -41.49 16.77 -8.58
C LEU A 7 -40.38 15.71 -8.71
N PHE A 8 -40.59 14.70 -9.57
CA PHE A 8 -39.58 13.68 -9.88
C PHE A 8 -38.42 14.23 -10.71
N MET A 9 -38.66 15.21 -11.59
CA MET A 9 -37.60 15.90 -12.37
C MET A 9 -36.71 16.78 -11.51
N LEU A 10 -37.20 17.32 -10.39
CA LEU A 10 -36.39 18.11 -9.47
C LEU A 10 -35.46 17.26 -8.58
N PHE A 11 -35.76 15.97 -8.39
CA PHE A 11 -34.89 15.03 -7.66
C PHE A 11 -33.78 14.40 -8.52
N ALA A 12 -33.86 14.51 -9.84
CA ALA A 12 -32.85 13.98 -10.75
C ALA A 12 -31.61 14.89 -10.94
N ILE A 13 -31.57 16.04 -10.26
CA ILE A 13 -30.49 17.01 -10.41
C ILE A 13 -29.65 17.01 -9.15
N SER A 14 -28.83 16.01 -8.89
CA SER A 14 -27.65 16.15 -8.01
C SER A 14 -26.86 14.86 -7.83
N VAL A 15 -26.54 14.13 -8.85
CA VAL A 15 -25.39 13.24 -8.81
C VAL A 15 -24.34 13.80 -9.75
N ASN A 16 -23.87 15.01 -9.44
CA ASN A 16 -22.60 15.44 -9.96
C ASN A 16 -21.53 14.75 -9.11
N ALA A 17 -20.85 13.77 -9.68
CA ALA A 17 -19.56 13.36 -9.16
C ALA A 17 -18.69 14.61 -9.16
N GLN A 18 -18.52 15.23 -7.98
CA GLN A 18 -17.63 16.37 -7.86
C GLN A 18 -16.21 15.84 -7.94
N ILE A 19 -15.58 16.11 -9.07
CA ILE A 19 -14.16 15.84 -9.27
C ILE A 19 -13.40 17.12 -8.97
N VAL A 20 -12.36 17.01 -8.15
CA VAL A 20 -11.40 18.06 -7.86
C VAL A 20 -10.07 17.70 -8.50
N ASN A 21 -9.53 18.57 -9.35
CA ASN A 21 -8.18 18.49 -9.86
C ASN A 21 -7.24 19.18 -8.87
N LEU A 22 -6.43 18.40 -8.20
CA LEU A 22 -5.52 18.88 -7.18
C LEU A 22 -4.09 18.88 -7.71
N LYS A 23 -3.31 19.90 -7.37
CA LYS A 23 -1.87 19.97 -7.60
C LYS A 23 -1.16 20.25 -6.28
N THR A 24 -0.14 19.44 -5.97
CA THR A 24 0.73 19.62 -4.81
C THR A 24 2.07 20.21 -5.22
N THR A 25 2.53 21.22 -4.51
CA THR A 25 3.82 21.89 -4.74
C THR A 25 4.51 22.21 -3.43
N ASP A 26 5.82 22.29 -3.46
CA ASP A 26 6.63 22.76 -2.34
C ASP A 26 6.44 24.29 -2.16
N PHE A 27 6.23 24.73 -0.94
CA PHE A 27 5.99 26.14 -0.61
C PHE A 27 7.22 27.02 -0.92
N SER A 28 8.43 26.48 -0.80
CA SER A 28 9.68 27.26 -0.91
C SER A 28 10.11 27.54 -2.34
N ASP A 29 9.92 26.56 -3.26
CA ASP A 29 10.44 26.63 -4.62
C ASP A 29 9.39 26.37 -5.71
N ASN A 30 8.13 26.08 -5.31
CA ASN A 30 7.01 25.73 -6.18
C ASN A 30 7.24 24.49 -7.06
N LEU A 31 8.22 23.64 -6.74
CA LEU A 31 8.41 22.37 -7.42
C LEU A 31 7.26 21.42 -7.11
N SER A 32 6.90 20.60 -8.09
CA SER A 32 5.84 19.60 -7.92
C SER A 32 6.26 18.53 -6.90
N ILE A 33 5.35 18.19 -5.99
CA ILE A 33 5.52 17.11 -5.03
C ILE A 33 4.78 15.88 -5.54
N ASP A 34 5.54 14.86 -5.91
CA ASP A 34 5.03 13.52 -6.24
C ASP A 34 4.76 12.67 -5.00
N ASP A 35 4.01 11.59 -5.17
CA ASP A 35 3.74 10.59 -4.11
C ASP A 35 3.25 11.25 -2.79
N ALA A 36 2.51 12.35 -2.89
CA ALA A 36 1.82 12.92 -1.74
C ALA A 36 0.52 12.16 -1.52
N ASP A 37 0.30 11.72 -0.28
CA ASP A 37 -0.92 11.04 0.13
C ASP A 37 -2.07 12.01 0.26
N ILE A 38 -3.19 11.73 -0.41
CA ILE A 38 -4.40 12.54 -0.40
C ILE A 38 -5.55 11.66 0.05
N TYR A 39 -6.14 11.95 1.21
CA TYR A 39 -7.18 11.10 1.78
C TYR A 39 -8.18 11.89 2.62
N PHE A 40 -9.34 11.30 2.88
CA PHE A 40 -10.35 11.88 3.75
C PHE A 40 -10.27 11.25 5.14
N LYS A 41 -10.53 12.05 6.15
CA LYS A 41 -10.46 11.63 7.55
C LYS A 41 -11.43 10.50 7.89
N ASN A 42 -12.66 10.56 7.35
CA ASN A 42 -13.75 9.63 7.65
C ASN A 42 -14.20 8.80 6.44
N SER A 43 -13.44 8.76 5.36
CA SER A 43 -13.72 7.94 4.16
C SER A 43 -12.56 6.98 3.87
N THR A 44 -12.86 5.87 3.21
CA THR A 44 -11.86 4.92 2.75
C THR A 44 -11.16 5.35 1.47
N LYS A 45 -11.67 6.39 0.77
CA LYS A 45 -11.06 6.91 -0.45
C LYS A 45 -9.69 7.53 -0.19
N ASN A 46 -8.75 7.17 -1.04
CA ASN A 46 -7.42 7.77 -1.06
C ASN A 46 -6.92 7.96 -2.49
N PHE A 47 -6.02 8.89 -2.66
CA PHE A 47 -5.39 9.25 -3.92
C PHE A 47 -3.92 9.54 -3.66
N VAL A 48 -3.12 9.59 -4.73
CA VAL A 48 -1.70 9.92 -4.65
C VAL A 48 -1.38 10.88 -5.78
N SER A 49 -0.53 11.87 -5.53
CA SER A 49 -0.07 12.76 -6.58
C SER A 49 0.92 12.07 -7.52
N ASP A 50 0.79 12.35 -8.81
CA ASP A 50 1.72 11.86 -9.86
C ASP A 50 3.06 12.62 -9.85
N LEU A 51 3.97 12.28 -10.78
CA LEU A 51 5.28 12.93 -10.93
C LEU A 51 5.18 14.43 -11.22
N GLN A 52 4.03 14.94 -11.65
CA GLN A 52 3.75 16.36 -11.87
C GLN A 52 3.03 16.99 -10.67
N GLY A 53 2.90 16.27 -9.58
CA GLY A 53 2.19 16.69 -8.37
C GLY A 53 0.67 16.71 -8.53
N LYS A 54 0.09 16.09 -9.57
CA LYS A 54 -1.33 16.15 -9.86
C LYS A 54 -2.06 14.94 -9.31
N ALA A 55 -3.29 15.16 -8.84
CA ALA A 55 -4.24 14.12 -8.50
C ALA A 55 -5.66 14.49 -8.90
N VAL A 56 -6.45 13.49 -9.28
CA VAL A 56 -7.89 13.63 -9.55
C VAL A 56 -8.65 13.04 -8.39
N VAL A 57 -9.28 13.88 -7.60
CA VAL A 57 -9.95 13.52 -6.35
C VAL A 57 -11.46 13.42 -6.57
N ASP A 58 -12.01 12.22 -6.39
CA ASP A 58 -13.45 11.96 -6.48
C ASP A 58 -14.13 12.16 -5.12
N LEU A 59 -15.01 13.16 -5.03
CA LEU A 59 -15.80 13.48 -3.84
C LEU A 59 -17.13 12.71 -3.74
N SER A 60 -17.44 11.81 -4.67
CA SER A 60 -18.68 11.05 -4.60
C SER A 60 -18.77 10.27 -3.29
N ASN A 61 -19.92 10.31 -2.60
CA ASN A 61 -20.13 9.67 -1.31
C ASN A 61 -19.19 10.13 -0.17
N VAL A 62 -18.57 11.31 -0.29
CA VAL A 62 -17.83 11.96 0.79
C VAL A 62 -18.70 13.01 1.45
N SER A 63 -18.70 13.07 2.77
CA SER A 63 -19.46 14.08 3.51
C SER A 63 -18.89 15.47 3.31
N GLN A 64 -19.75 16.48 3.13
CA GLN A 64 -19.33 17.88 3.08
C GLN A 64 -18.67 18.38 4.38
N THR A 65 -18.91 17.68 5.50
CA THR A 65 -18.30 17.98 6.81
C THR A 65 -16.97 17.25 7.04
N ASP A 66 -16.54 16.41 6.08
CA ASP A 66 -15.27 15.71 6.18
C ASP A 66 -14.09 16.62 5.87
N GLU A 67 -12.89 16.17 6.18
CA GLU A 67 -11.63 16.86 5.95
C GLU A 67 -10.82 16.09 4.89
N LEU A 68 -10.36 16.81 3.85
CA LEU A 68 -9.35 16.33 2.92
C LEU A 68 -7.98 16.64 3.51
N ILE A 69 -7.15 15.62 3.65
CA ILE A 69 -5.80 15.73 4.17
C ILE A 69 -4.81 15.42 3.04
N VAL A 70 -3.80 16.27 2.89
CA VAL A 70 -2.68 16.07 1.97
C VAL A 70 -1.41 15.98 2.78
N SER A 71 -0.77 14.82 2.77
CA SER A 71 0.42 14.50 3.56
C SER A 71 1.57 14.08 2.67
N LYS A 72 2.78 14.51 3.01
CA LYS A 72 4.03 14.01 2.43
C LYS A 72 5.06 13.88 3.54
N LYS A 73 5.88 12.84 3.50
CA LYS A 73 6.97 12.67 4.46
C LYS A 73 7.87 13.91 4.48
N ASP A 74 8.20 14.38 5.70
CA ASP A 74 9.02 15.56 5.98
C ASP A 74 8.40 16.91 5.56
N TYR A 75 7.07 16.93 5.33
CA TYR A 75 6.27 18.12 5.14
C TYR A 75 5.19 18.25 6.21
N GLN A 76 4.69 19.47 6.43
CA GLN A 76 3.50 19.72 7.22
C GLN A 76 2.26 19.33 6.41
N ASP A 77 1.26 18.74 7.08
CA ASP A 77 0.01 18.38 6.43
C ASP A 77 -0.81 19.60 6.04
N ALA A 78 -1.43 19.56 4.87
CA ALA A 78 -2.50 20.47 4.52
C ALA A 78 -3.85 19.82 4.81
N VAL A 79 -4.70 20.51 5.59
CA VAL A 79 -6.05 20.04 5.96
C VAL A 79 -7.08 21.02 5.45
N LEU A 80 -8.03 20.54 4.63
CA LEU A 80 -9.09 21.34 4.00
C LEU A 80 -10.46 20.73 4.28
N LYS A 81 -11.46 21.57 4.50
CA LYS A 81 -12.85 21.08 4.58
C LYS A 81 -13.35 20.74 3.19
N VAL A 82 -14.07 19.63 3.06
CA VAL A 82 -14.65 19.20 1.77
C VAL A 82 -15.63 20.25 1.22
N SER A 83 -16.37 20.96 2.09
CA SER A 83 -17.26 22.04 1.72
C SER A 83 -16.56 23.21 0.99
N ASP A 84 -15.28 23.39 1.23
CA ASP A 84 -14.49 24.56 0.76
C ASP A 84 -13.70 24.24 -0.51
N LEU A 85 -13.73 22.98 -0.99
CA LEU A 85 -12.98 22.53 -2.15
C LEU A 85 -13.52 23.12 -3.46
N GLN A 86 -12.62 23.64 -4.27
CA GLN A 86 -12.91 24.12 -5.64
C GLN A 86 -12.51 23.04 -6.67
N LYS A 87 -13.02 23.17 -7.91
CA LYS A 87 -12.71 22.22 -9.00
C LYS A 87 -11.22 22.11 -9.33
N GLU A 88 -10.51 23.20 -9.21
CA GLU A 88 -9.06 23.31 -9.38
C GLU A 88 -8.46 23.79 -8.06
N LEU A 89 -7.52 23.05 -7.51
CA LEU A 89 -6.93 23.34 -6.21
C LEU A 89 -5.40 23.18 -6.28
N ASN A 90 -4.68 24.22 -5.90
CA ASN A 90 -3.22 24.15 -5.71
C ASN A 90 -2.92 24.16 -4.22
N ILE A 91 -2.26 23.13 -3.73
CA ILE A 91 -1.86 22.97 -2.34
C ILE A 91 -0.35 23.07 -2.25
N GLN A 92 0.11 24.04 -1.47
CA GLN A 92 1.52 24.21 -1.15
C GLN A 92 1.80 23.54 0.19
N LEU A 93 2.73 22.59 0.21
CA LEU A 93 3.20 21.94 1.42
C LEU A 93 4.53 22.59 1.87
N GLU A 94 4.64 22.85 3.17
CA GLU A 94 5.84 23.41 3.77
C GLU A 94 6.69 22.28 4.36
N LYS A 95 8.00 22.31 4.08
CA LYS A 95 8.94 21.37 4.69
C LYS A 95 9.08 21.62 6.18
N VAL A 96 9.11 20.52 6.93
CA VAL A 96 9.43 20.57 8.36
C VAL A 96 10.88 21.04 8.54
N SER A 97 11.13 21.98 9.40
CA SER A 97 12.47 22.50 9.63
C SER A 97 13.38 21.44 10.27
N GLU A 98 14.67 21.44 9.91
CA GLU A 98 15.66 20.57 10.54
C GLU A 98 15.81 20.81 12.05
N VAL A 99 15.48 22.00 12.54
CA VAL A 99 15.51 22.35 13.97
C VAL A 99 14.40 21.62 14.70
N GLU A 100 13.16 21.64 14.16
CA GLU A 100 12.04 20.88 14.73
C GLU A 100 12.31 19.39 14.77
N LEU A 101 12.93 18.84 13.72
CA LEU A 101 13.35 17.45 13.73
C LEU A 101 14.41 17.19 14.81
N LYS A 102 15.42 18.04 14.96
CA LYS A 102 16.49 17.86 15.95
C LYS A 102 16.00 17.89 17.39
N GLU A 103 15.01 18.69 17.72
CA GLU A 103 14.42 18.75 19.06
C GLU A 103 13.65 17.49 19.42
N ALA A 104 13.10 16.78 18.42
CA ALA A 104 12.40 15.51 18.60
C ALA A 104 13.33 14.29 18.78
N PHE A 105 14.64 14.47 18.62
CA PHE A 105 15.65 13.41 18.36
C PHE A 105 16.11 12.59 19.55
N ILE A 106 15.67 12.82 20.76
CA ILE A 106 16.16 12.03 21.88
C ILE A 106 15.31 10.77 22.02
N THR A 107 15.76 9.68 21.41
CA THR A 107 15.26 8.35 21.75
C THR A 107 16.42 7.46 22.19
N ASN A 108 16.26 6.82 23.34
CA ASN A 108 17.16 5.75 23.80
C ASN A 108 16.62 4.36 23.42
N LEU A 109 15.49 4.30 22.66
CA LEU A 109 14.89 3.05 22.26
C LEU A 109 15.70 2.43 21.12
N LYS A 110 16.04 1.16 21.29
CA LYS A 110 16.58 0.34 20.20
C LYS A 110 15.46 -0.09 19.26
N ALA A 111 15.82 -0.48 18.07
CA ALA A 111 14.88 -0.96 17.05
C ALA A 111 14.02 -2.14 17.56
N GLU A 112 14.64 -3.07 18.32
CA GLU A 112 13.93 -4.19 18.95
C GLU A 112 12.88 -3.73 19.95
N ASP A 113 13.19 -2.74 20.79
CA ASP A 113 12.27 -2.19 21.78
C ASP A 113 11.08 -1.51 21.10
N ILE A 114 11.31 -0.81 19.97
CA ILE A 114 10.26 -0.18 19.18
C ILE A 114 9.32 -1.23 18.61
N LEU A 115 9.83 -2.30 17.98
CA LEU A 115 8.99 -3.40 17.47
C LEU A 115 8.22 -4.12 18.56
N LYS A 116 8.81 -4.29 19.74
CA LYS A 116 8.10 -4.84 20.89
C LYS A 116 6.89 -3.97 21.26
N LYS A 117 7.08 -2.65 21.34
CA LYS A 117 5.98 -1.69 21.58
C LYS A 117 4.92 -1.71 20.49
N VAL A 118 5.29 -1.90 19.22
CA VAL A 118 4.33 -2.10 18.12
C VAL A 118 3.44 -3.32 18.41
N ILE A 119 4.01 -4.44 18.81
CA ILE A 119 3.25 -5.67 19.12
C ILE A 119 2.34 -5.46 20.32
N GLU A 120 2.83 -4.83 21.39
CA GLU A 120 2.08 -4.52 22.61
C GLU A 120 0.90 -3.58 22.38
N ASN A 121 0.99 -2.67 21.39
CA ASN A 121 -0.05 -1.72 21.06
C ASN A 121 -0.87 -2.10 19.80
N TYR A 122 -0.63 -3.29 19.23
CA TYR A 122 -1.24 -3.68 17.98
C TYR A 122 -2.77 -3.61 18.00
N ASP A 123 -3.39 -4.18 19.03
CA ASP A 123 -4.85 -4.24 19.18
C ASP A 123 -5.50 -2.86 19.37
N LYS A 124 -4.73 -1.88 19.88
CA LYS A 124 -5.21 -0.50 20.01
C LYS A 124 -5.20 0.23 18.67
N ASN A 125 -4.24 -0.09 17.82
CA ASN A 125 -3.96 0.64 16.58
C ASN A 125 -4.61 0.02 15.35
N PHE A 126 -4.79 -1.31 15.34
CA PHE A 126 -5.30 -2.06 14.19
C PHE A 126 -6.50 -2.91 14.56
N ASN A 127 -7.33 -3.21 13.58
CA ASN A 127 -8.43 -4.14 13.79
C ASN A 127 -7.92 -5.57 13.91
N THR A 128 -8.20 -6.24 15.02
CA THR A 128 -7.91 -7.67 15.25
C THR A 128 -9.15 -8.55 15.12
N GLU A 129 -10.32 -7.95 15.23
CA GLU A 129 -11.58 -8.61 14.93
C GLU A 129 -11.74 -8.86 13.43
N GLN A 130 -12.76 -9.63 13.07
CA GLN A 130 -13.02 -9.91 11.66
C GLN A 130 -13.38 -8.63 10.91
N HIS A 131 -12.65 -8.36 9.84
CA HIS A 131 -12.89 -7.24 8.93
C HIS A 131 -12.52 -7.61 7.49
N PHE A 132 -12.94 -6.78 6.55
CA PHE A 132 -12.84 -7.03 5.13
C PHE A 132 -12.30 -5.80 4.39
N TYR A 133 -11.43 -6.06 3.44
CA TYR A 133 -11.00 -5.06 2.45
C TYR A 133 -11.49 -5.48 1.07
N LYS A 134 -12.12 -4.56 0.36
CA LYS A 134 -12.30 -4.65 -1.09
C LYS A 134 -11.07 -4.07 -1.75
N VAL A 135 -10.39 -4.85 -2.57
CA VAL A 135 -9.12 -4.47 -3.16
C VAL A 135 -9.14 -4.69 -4.67
N ASN A 136 -8.50 -3.81 -5.41
CA ASN A 136 -8.11 -4.07 -6.78
C ASN A 136 -6.69 -4.64 -6.79
N PHE A 137 -6.50 -5.77 -7.44
CA PHE A 137 -5.23 -6.47 -7.55
C PHE A 137 -4.79 -6.54 -9.00
N ILE A 138 -3.61 -6.02 -9.28
CA ILE A 138 -3.00 -6.02 -10.61
C ILE A 138 -1.67 -6.78 -10.53
N LEU A 139 -1.55 -7.83 -11.35
CA LEU A 139 -0.31 -8.55 -11.59
C LEU A 139 0.13 -8.32 -13.03
N ASP A 140 1.31 -7.76 -13.21
CA ASP A 140 1.93 -7.49 -14.50
C ASP A 140 3.27 -8.23 -14.58
N VAL A 141 3.36 -9.19 -15.49
CA VAL A 141 4.55 -10.02 -15.71
C VAL A 141 5.05 -9.79 -17.11
N ILE A 142 6.32 -9.44 -17.25
CA ILE A 142 6.99 -9.25 -18.54
C ILE A 142 8.22 -10.15 -18.59
N ILE A 143 8.37 -10.92 -19.66
CA ILE A 143 9.56 -11.73 -19.93
C ILE A 143 10.22 -11.23 -21.22
N ASP A 144 11.52 -10.96 -21.12
CA ASP A 144 12.39 -10.49 -22.19
C ASP A 144 11.85 -9.26 -22.96
N SER A 145 11.04 -8.45 -22.27
CA SER A 145 10.38 -7.26 -22.83
C SER A 145 9.40 -7.53 -23.99
N VAL A 146 9.12 -8.79 -24.29
CA VAL A 146 8.28 -9.22 -25.43
C VAL A 146 6.98 -9.85 -24.97
N ASN A 147 7.08 -10.84 -24.08
CA ASN A 147 5.91 -11.56 -23.58
C ASN A 147 5.39 -10.91 -22.31
N ARG A 148 4.10 -10.58 -22.29
CA ARG A 148 3.45 -9.92 -21.14
C ARG A 148 2.16 -10.63 -20.76
N ASP A 149 1.98 -10.88 -19.47
CA ASP A 149 0.74 -11.35 -18.87
C ASP A 149 0.28 -10.34 -17.83
N LEU A 150 -0.85 -9.67 -18.11
CA LEU A 150 -1.49 -8.73 -17.23
C LEU A 150 -2.78 -9.31 -16.70
N THR A 151 -2.90 -9.41 -15.38
CA THR A 151 -4.12 -9.84 -14.67
C THR A 151 -4.59 -8.71 -13.78
N ASP A 152 -5.84 -8.30 -13.95
CA ASP A 152 -6.50 -7.25 -13.17
C ASP A 152 -7.80 -7.82 -12.60
N VAL A 153 -7.96 -7.83 -11.27
CA VAL A 153 -9.09 -8.46 -10.58
C VAL A 153 -9.43 -7.75 -9.28
N ASP A 154 -10.73 -7.62 -9.03
CA ASP A 154 -11.22 -7.20 -7.72
C ASP A 154 -11.34 -8.40 -6.79
N LEU A 155 -10.82 -8.24 -5.57
CA LEU A 155 -10.79 -9.26 -4.53
C LEU A 155 -11.35 -8.71 -3.23
N GLN A 156 -11.82 -9.61 -2.37
CA GLN A 156 -12.08 -9.34 -0.97
C GLN A 156 -11.07 -10.08 -0.11
N PHE A 157 -10.38 -9.35 0.73
CA PHE A 157 -9.55 -9.92 1.79
C PHE A 157 -10.31 -9.90 3.10
N ARG A 158 -10.50 -11.07 3.69
CA ARG A 158 -11.04 -11.23 5.03
C ARG A 158 -9.89 -11.44 6.00
N PHE A 159 -9.76 -10.53 6.95
CA PHE A 159 -8.79 -10.62 8.04
C PHE A 159 -9.49 -11.05 9.33
N LYS A 160 -8.78 -11.84 10.13
CA LYS A 160 -9.12 -12.12 11.53
C LYS A 160 -7.82 -12.42 12.27
N LYS A 161 -7.41 -11.52 13.16
CA LYS A 161 -6.09 -11.52 13.79
C LYS A 161 -4.97 -11.54 12.73
N ASP A 162 -4.18 -12.62 12.69
CA ASP A 162 -3.08 -12.85 11.76
C ASP A 162 -3.45 -13.72 10.54
N GLN A 163 -4.73 -14.10 10.41
CA GLN A 163 -5.22 -14.92 9.31
C GLN A 163 -5.83 -14.06 8.21
N VAL A 164 -5.50 -14.39 6.98
CA VAL A 164 -6.07 -13.78 5.78
C VAL A 164 -6.74 -14.85 4.93
N LYS A 165 -7.95 -14.58 4.45
CA LYS A 165 -8.65 -15.39 3.44
C LYS A 165 -9.07 -14.50 2.29
N ILE A 166 -8.99 -15.04 1.07
CA ILE A 166 -9.23 -14.29 -0.15
C ILE A 166 -10.51 -14.83 -0.83
N HIS A 167 -11.33 -13.91 -1.31
CA HIS A 167 -12.54 -14.21 -2.05
C HIS A 167 -12.58 -13.37 -3.33
N SER A 168 -13.23 -13.89 -4.37
CA SER A 168 -13.39 -13.25 -5.67
C SER A 168 -14.85 -13.18 -6.08
N ASN A 169 -15.17 -12.25 -6.96
CA ASN A 169 -16.44 -12.17 -7.69
C ASN A 169 -16.39 -12.88 -9.06
N ASN A 170 -15.25 -13.54 -9.39
CA ASN A 170 -14.92 -14.17 -10.68
C ASN A 170 -14.85 -13.25 -11.91
N VAL A 171 -14.87 -11.98 -11.74
CA VAL A 171 -14.61 -11.04 -12.83
C VAL A 171 -13.12 -10.79 -12.89
N VAL A 172 -12.48 -11.21 -13.98
CA VAL A 172 -11.04 -11.08 -14.19
C VAL A 172 -10.79 -10.50 -15.56
N ASN A 173 -10.05 -9.42 -15.62
CA ASN A 173 -9.55 -8.86 -16.86
C ASN A 173 -8.13 -9.38 -17.10
N LYS A 174 -7.97 -10.19 -18.16
CA LYS A 174 -6.66 -10.71 -18.59
C LYS A 174 -6.29 -10.14 -19.95
N ARG A 175 -5.04 -9.75 -20.07
CA ARG A 175 -4.45 -9.34 -21.34
C ARG A 175 -3.11 -10.04 -21.51
N ILE A 176 -3.00 -10.84 -22.56
CA ILE A 176 -1.77 -11.55 -22.93
C ILE A 176 -1.23 -10.92 -24.22
N VAL A 177 0.06 -10.66 -24.26
CA VAL A 177 0.80 -10.19 -25.43
C VAL A 177 1.97 -11.14 -25.64
N GLY A 178 2.14 -11.66 -26.85
CA GLY A 178 3.12 -12.68 -27.17
C GLY A 178 2.64 -14.10 -26.82
N GLU A 179 3.58 -14.98 -26.50
CA GLU A 179 3.28 -16.34 -26.08
C GLU A 179 2.72 -16.38 -24.67
N GLU A 180 1.76 -17.28 -24.44
CA GLU A 180 1.21 -17.48 -23.10
C GLU A 180 2.28 -18.07 -22.18
N LEU A 181 2.56 -17.39 -21.06
CA LEU A 181 3.62 -17.72 -20.10
C LEU A 181 3.28 -18.97 -19.27
N HIS A 182 3.11 -20.12 -19.92
CA HIS A 182 2.33 -21.25 -19.41
C HIS A 182 2.98 -22.10 -18.35
N GLN A 183 4.29 -22.15 -18.17
CA GLN A 183 4.82 -23.29 -17.41
C GLN A 183 5.92 -23.01 -16.37
N GLN A 184 6.72 -21.99 -16.49
CA GLN A 184 7.93 -21.90 -15.67
C GLN A 184 7.82 -21.11 -14.37
N THR A 185 6.69 -20.48 -14.09
CA THR A 185 6.57 -19.64 -12.90
C THR A 185 5.24 -19.86 -12.19
N SER A 186 5.27 -20.61 -11.09
CA SER A 186 4.12 -20.73 -10.18
C SER A 186 3.92 -19.42 -9.42
N TYR A 187 2.96 -18.61 -9.86
CA TYR A 187 2.54 -17.40 -9.15
C TYR A 187 1.50 -17.75 -8.08
N ARG A 188 1.94 -18.33 -6.97
CA ARG A 188 1.05 -18.62 -5.85
C ARG A 188 0.63 -17.33 -5.17
N MET A 189 -0.65 -17.17 -4.94
CA MET A 189 -1.21 -16.01 -4.22
C MET A 189 -0.51 -15.75 -2.89
N LEU A 190 -0.13 -16.82 -2.16
CA LEU A 190 0.62 -16.73 -0.92
C LEU A 190 1.95 -15.95 -1.04
N HIS A 191 2.64 -16.02 -2.19
CA HIS A 191 3.90 -15.30 -2.37
C HIS A 191 3.71 -13.78 -2.42
N TYR A 192 2.52 -13.32 -2.84
CA TYR A 192 2.20 -11.89 -2.92
C TYR A 192 1.65 -11.33 -1.62
N PHE A 193 1.05 -12.18 -0.78
CA PHE A 193 0.27 -11.76 0.38
C PHE A 193 0.82 -12.24 1.71
N ASN A 194 1.97 -12.94 1.74
CA ASN A 194 2.57 -13.41 3.00
C ASN A 194 2.83 -12.28 3.99
N ASP A 195 3.18 -11.10 3.48
CA ASP A 195 3.53 -9.94 4.29
C ASP A 195 2.33 -9.01 4.55
N ILE A 196 1.15 -9.32 4.00
CA ILE A 196 -0.04 -8.49 4.17
C ILE A 196 -0.63 -8.60 5.59
N SER A 197 -0.34 -9.68 6.30
CA SER A 197 -0.64 -9.80 7.73
C SER A 197 0.44 -9.08 8.53
N LEU A 198 0.23 -7.80 8.78
CA LEU A 198 1.17 -6.93 9.48
C LEU A 198 1.59 -7.50 10.85
N LEU A 199 0.64 -8.04 11.63
CA LEU A 199 0.93 -8.63 12.93
C LEU A 199 1.90 -9.82 12.83
N ARG A 200 1.68 -10.69 11.84
CA ARG A 200 2.55 -11.83 11.59
C ARG A 200 3.94 -11.37 11.15
N LEU A 201 3.98 -10.38 10.26
CA LEU A 201 5.24 -9.79 9.79
C LEU A 201 6.07 -9.24 10.95
N VAL A 202 5.47 -8.42 11.82
CA VAL A 202 6.19 -7.79 12.94
C VAL A 202 6.69 -8.83 13.95
N LYS A 203 5.88 -9.85 14.23
CA LYS A 203 6.30 -10.97 15.09
C LYS A 203 7.49 -11.75 14.50
N ASP A 204 7.45 -12.02 13.18
CA ASP A 204 8.54 -12.69 12.47
C ASP A 204 9.81 -11.84 12.48
N MET A 205 9.71 -10.53 12.28
CA MET A 205 10.82 -9.60 12.37
C MET A 205 11.44 -9.58 13.77
N GLN A 206 10.63 -9.55 14.83
CA GLN A 206 11.10 -9.60 16.20
C GLN A 206 11.89 -10.90 16.47
N LEU A 207 11.37 -12.05 16.02
CA LEU A 207 12.08 -13.34 16.16
C LEU A 207 13.41 -13.34 15.40
N LYS A 208 13.46 -12.76 14.21
CA LYS A 208 14.69 -12.65 13.40
C LYS A 208 15.72 -11.72 14.05
N LEU A 209 15.29 -10.66 14.73
CA LEU A 209 16.18 -9.80 15.52
C LEU A 209 16.78 -10.55 16.71
N LEU A 210 15.95 -11.22 17.51
CA LEU A 210 16.40 -12.06 18.63
C LEU A 210 17.37 -13.15 18.17
N GLY A 211 17.13 -13.74 16.99
CA GLY A 211 18.01 -14.72 16.36
C GLY A 211 19.26 -14.13 15.69
N LYS A 212 19.51 -12.81 15.79
CA LYS A 212 20.65 -12.11 15.17
C LYS A 212 20.77 -12.34 13.66
N VAL A 213 19.63 -12.48 12.99
CA VAL A 213 19.57 -12.61 11.52
C VAL A 213 19.97 -11.30 10.84
N TYR A 214 19.67 -10.17 11.50
CA TYR A 214 20.07 -8.84 11.07
C TYR A 214 21.37 -8.44 11.77
N ASP A 215 22.31 -7.93 11.01
CA ASP A 215 23.65 -7.56 11.47
C ASP A 215 23.84 -6.05 11.62
N LYS A 216 22.88 -5.26 11.13
CA LYS A 216 22.85 -3.80 11.31
C LYS A 216 21.45 -3.32 11.58
N GLU A 217 21.34 -2.32 12.44
CA GLU A 217 20.12 -1.60 12.73
C GLU A 217 20.36 -0.10 12.73
N LYS A 218 19.32 0.67 12.38
CA LYS A 218 19.34 2.13 12.42
C LYS A 218 17.97 2.63 12.87
N VAL A 219 17.96 3.63 13.73
CA VAL A 219 16.75 4.35 14.14
C VAL A 219 16.96 5.83 13.88
N LEU A 220 16.06 6.44 13.13
CA LEU A 220 16.00 7.87 12.89
C LEU A 220 14.64 8.38 13.29
N ILE A 221 14.47 9.69 13.28
CA ILE A 221 13.17 10.35 13.46
C ILE A 221 12.89 11.20 12.22
N SER A 222 11.66 11.16 11.76
CA SER A 222 11.11 11.98 10.67
C SER A 222 9.73 12.50 11.07
N LYS A 223 9.10 13.28 10.21
CA LYS A 223 7.72 13.73 10.38
C LYS A 223 6.87 13.22 9.20
N TYR A 224 5.66 12.75 9.50
CA TYR A 224 4.66 12.36 8.52
C TYR A 224 3.27 12.46 9.15
N ALA A 225 2.28 12.90 8.37
CA ALA A 225 0.91 13.07 8.83
C ALA A 225 0.83 13.88 10.15
N ASP A 226 1.60 14.98 10.19
CA ASP A 226 1.74 15.89 11.33
C ASP A 226 2.19 15.25 12.65
N ARG A 227 2.83 14.07 12.55
CA ARG A 227 3.32 13.26 13.66
C ARG A 227 4.79 12.94 13.53
N TYR A 228 5.48 12.80 14.66
CA TYR A 228 6.85 12.29 14.67
C TYR A 228 6.86 10.78 14.52
N MET A 229 7.75 10.28 13.66
CA MET A 229 7.89 8.88 13.31
C MET A 229 9.26 8.36 13.71
N TYR A 230 9.32 7.11 14.16
CA TYR A 230 10.55 6.33 14.11
C TYR A 230 10.73 5.74 12.72
N GLU A 231 11.85 6.01 12.07
CA GLU A 231 12.33 5.26 10.92
C GLU A 231 13.27 4.18 11.42
N VAL A 232 12.80 2.94 11.37
CA VAL A 232 13.54 1.78 11.87
C VAL A 232 13.99 0.94 10.69
N GLU A 233 15.30 0.75 10.54
CA GLU A 233 15.90 -0.05 9.47
C GLU A 233 16.64 -1.24 10.07
N PHE A 234 16.44 -2.41 9.46
CA PHE A 234 17.14 -3.65 9.76
C PHE A 234 17.79 -4.19 8.50
N ARG A 235 19.08 -4.50 8.56
CA ARG A 235 19.83 -5.01 7.42
C ARG A 235 20.40 -6.40 7.71
N ASN A 236 20.19 -7.32 6.77
CA ASN A 236 20.93 -8.56 6.67
C ASN A 236 21.92 -8.42 5.51
N SER A 237 23.19 -8.13 5.83
CA SER A 237 24.23 -7.89 4.81
C SER A 237 24.55 -9.15 4.01
N LYS A 238 24.43 -10.34 4.60
CA LYS A 238 24.66 -11.63 3.91
C LYS A 238 23.61 -11.93 2.86
N ALA A 239 22.34 -11.62 3.14
CA ALA A 239 21.23 -11.81 2.20
C ALA A 239 20.95 -10.59 1.33
N ASN A 240 21.65 -9.49 1.57
CA ASN A 240 21.43 -8.17 0.97
C ASN A 240 19.96 -7.72 1.05
N VAL A 241 19.36 -7.88 2.22
CA VAL A 241 17.97 -7.51 2.51
C VAL A 241 17.94 -6.38 3.51
N ILE A 242 17.15 -5.36 3.20
CA ILE A 242 16.83 -4.25 4.11
C ILE A 242 15.32 -4.26 4.36
N ASN A 243 14.93 -4.21 5.62
CA ASN A 243 13.56 -3.95 6.04
C ASN A 243 13.51 -2.60 6.75
N SER A 244 12.62 -1.73 6.32
CA SER A 244 12.42 -0.40 6.89
C SER A 244 10.98 -0.24 7.34
N PHE A 245 10.78 0.38 8.51
CA PHE A 245 9.48 0.70 9.06
C PHE A 245 9.39 2.18 9.37
N LEU A 246 8.28 2.78 9.01
CA LEU A 246 7.86 4.10 9.51
C LEU A 246 6.81 3.86 10.60
N ILE A 247 7.11 4.25 11.83
CA ILE A 247 6.32 3.92 13.01
C ILE A 247 6.00 5.21 13.77
N ASP A 248 4.72 5.46 14.02
CA ASP A 248 4.27 6.60 14.82
C ASP A 248 4.88 6.55 16.24
N LYS A 249 5.52 7.63 16.66
CA LYS A 249 6.28 7.70 17.91
C LYS A 249 5.41 7.64 19.16
N GLU A 250 4.17 8.10 19.09
CA GLU A 250 3.26 8.15 20.23
C GLU A 250 2.45 6.87 20.37
N THR A 251 1.90 6.39 19.27
CA THR A 251 0.99 5.26 19.26
C THR A 251 1.67 3.93 18.98
N PHE A 252 2.88 3.94 18.39
CA PHE A 252 3.58 2.78 17.85
C PHE A 252 2.82 2.07 16.73
N SER A 253 1.99 2.82 15.98
CA SER A 253 1.35 2.32 14.76
C SER A 253 2.35 2.27 13.62
N ILE A 254 2.34 1.21 12.82
CA ILE A 254 3.10 1.15 11.58
C ILE A 254 2.34 1.93 10.51
N VAL A 255 3.01 2.88 9.90
CA VAL A 255 2.50 3.70 8.78
C VAL A 255 2.97 3.14 7.46
N GLU A 256 4.22 2.69 7.39
CA GLU A 256 4.80 2.07 6.22
C GLU A 256 5.75 0.94 6.62
N HIS A 257 5.74 -0.13 5.83
CA HIS A 257 6.79 -1.14 5.81
C HIS A 257 7.33 -1.26 4.40
N LYS A 258 8.65 -1.19 4.28
CA LYS A 258 9.36 -1.38 3.02
C LYS A 258 10.40 -2.50 3.17
N VAL A 259 10.48 -3.37 2.16
CA VAL A 259 11.52 -4.38 2.04
C VAL A 259 12.24 -4.20 0.70
N THR A 260 13.57 -4.21 0.73
CA THR A 260 14.39 -4.20 -0.47
C THR A 260 15.41 -5.33 -0.43
N GLN A 261 15.70 -5.93 -1.57
CA GLN A 261 16.73 -6.93 -1.75
C GLN A 261 17.34 -6.79 -3.14
N GLU A 262 18.64 -6.90 -3.22
CA GLU A 262 19.38 -6.75 -4.47
C GLU A 262 20.43 -7.85 -4.63
N ASN A 263 20.72 -8.19 -5.90
CA ASN A 263 21.85 -9.02 -6.32
C ASN A 263 21.99 -10.32 -5.51
N ARG A 264 20.90 -11.08 -5.35
CA ARG A 264 20.93 -12.36 -4.65
C ARG A 264 20.86 -13.53 -5.62
N TYR A 265 21.87 -14.37 -5.60
CA TYR A 265 21.90 -15.63 -6.35
C TYR A 265 21.32 -16.79 -5.54
N PHE A 266 20.35 -17.50 -6.11
CA PHE A 266 19.73 -18.71 -5.58
C PHE A 266 20.31 -19.93 -6.30
N LYS A 267 21.31 -20.59 -5.70
CA LYS A 267 22.08 -21.66 -6.33
C LYS A 267 21.23 -22.85 -6.74
N GLU A 268 20.26 -23.23 -5.93
CA GLU A 268 19.39 -24.39 -6.18
C GLU A 268 18.44 -24.16 -7.36
N GLU A 269 18.08 -22.92 -7.63
CA GLU A 269 17.13 -22.53 -8.69
C GLU A 269 17.83 -22.02 -9.95
N GLY A 270 19.16 -21.81 -9.91
CA GLY A 270 19.90 -21.17 -11.00
C GLY A 270 19.44 -19.76 -11.33
N THR A 271 18.84 -19.07 -10.34
CA THR A 271 18.15 -17.80 -10.52
C THR A 271 18.87 -16.69 -9.78
N THR A 272 19.01 -15.54 -10.42
CA THR A 272 19.51 -14.30 -9.77
C THR A 272 18.35 -13.34 -9.56
N MET A 273 18.08 -12.97 -8.32
CA MET A 273 17.24 -11.83 -7.99
C MET A 273 18.06 -10.56 -8.18
N ASN A 274 17.82 -9.82 -9.26
CA ASN A 274 18.54 -8.57 -9.53
C ASN A 274 18.07 -7.48 -8.55
N PHE A 275 16.77 -7.34 -8.38
CA PHE A 275 16.16 -6.55 -7.30
C PHE A 275 14.80 -7.10 -6.90
N ASN A 276 14.39 -6.80 -5.67
CA ASN A 276 13.04 -6.98 -5.15
C ASN A 276 12.74 -5.82 -4.20
N GLU A 277 11.63 -5.15 -4.43
CA GLU A 277 11.12 -4.09 -3.58
C GLU A 277 9.65 -4.38 -3.26
N GLY A 278 9.29 -4.32 -1.99
CA GLY A 278 7.91 -4.39 -1.54
C GLY A 278 7.61 -3.26 -0.57
N VAL A 279 6.46 -2.62 -0.71
CA VAL A 279 5.99 -1.54 0.16
C VAL A 279 4.55 -1.80 0.55
N TYR A 280 4.25 -1.59 1.83
CA TYR A 280 2.92 -1.66 2.42
C TYR A 280 2.67 -0.35 3.15
N LYS A 281 1.65 0.40 2.74
CA LYS A 281 1.28 1.67 3.36
C LYS A 281 -0.04 1.53 4.11
N TYR A 282 -0.09 2.14 5.28
CA TYR A 282 -1.26 2.20 6.14
C TYR A 282 -1.64 3.66 6.35
N ARG A 283 -2.91 3.90 6.63
CA ARG A 283 -3.42 5.25 6.94
C ARG A 283 -4.40 5.22 8.10
N PRO A 284 -4.56 6.33 8.79
CA PRO A 284 -5.60 6.44 9.79
C PRO A 284 -6.99 6.38 9.15
N TYR A 285 -7.90 5.70 9.84
CA TYR A 285 -9.32 5.65 9.52
C TYR A 285 -10.09 5.52 10.84
N GLN A 286 -10.86 6.56 11.18
CA GLN A 286 -11.49 6.71 12.50
C GLN A 286 -10.41 6.65 13.61
N ASP A 287 -10.51 5.70 14.53
CA ASP A 287 -9.57 5.48 15.66
C ASP A 287 -8.52 4.39 15.38
N LYS A 288 -8.46 3.85 14.16
CA LYS A 288 -7.59 2.74 13.76
C LYS A 288 -6.76 3.08 12.54
N TRP A 289 -5.72 2.28 12.30
CA TRP A 289 -4.99 2.26 11.06
C TRP A 289 -5.49 1.12 10.18
N ILE A 290 -5.64 1.39 8.88
CA ILE A 290 -6.05 0.41 7.88
C ILE A 290 -5.01 0.35 6.77
N LEU A 291 -4.92 -0.80 6.09
CA LEU A 291 -4.14 -0.92 4.87
C LEU A 291 -4.69 0.07 3.83
N LYS A 292 -3.81 0.83 3.21
CA LYS A 292 -4.11 1.77 2.13
C LYS A 292 -3.81 1.13 0.78
N GLU A 293 -2.59 0.71 0.61
CA GLU A 293 -2.06 0.13 -0.62
C GLU A 293 -0.85 -0.75 -0.33
N SER A 294 -0.54 -1.61 -1.27
CA SER A 294 0.72 -2.35 -1.30
C SER A 294 1.19 -2.48 -2.74
N TYR A 295 2.47 -2.32 -2.96
CA TYR A 295 3.06 -2.71 -4.23
C TYR A 295 4.30 -3.56 -4.02
N ARG A 296 4.61 -4.40 -5.02
CA ARG A 296 5.83 -5.18 -5.07
C ARG A 296 6.37 -5.23 -6.48
N LYS A 297 7.67 -5.05 -6.61
CA LYS A 297 8.38 -5.16 -7.89
C LYS A 297 9.58 -6.06 -7.69
N TRP A 298 9.81 -6.96 -8.64
CA TRP A 298 11.07 -7.70 -8.67
C TRP A 298 11.48 -8.01 -10.10
N ASN A 299 12.78 -8.09 -10.29
CA ASN A 299 13.41 -8.49 -11.52
C ASN A 299 14.31 -9.68 -11.25
N VAL A 300 14.18 -10.73 -12.03
CA VAL A 300 14.99 -11.94 -11.93
C VAL A 300 15.57 -12.35 -13.26
N THR A 301 16.82 -12.81 -13.23
CA THR A 301 17.45 -13.50 -14.34
C THR A 301 17.45 -14.99 -14.02
N TYR A 302 16.98 -15.82 -14.95
CA TYR A 302 16.91 -17.28 -14.79
C TYR A 302 17.32 -17.98 -16.08
N LEU A 303 17.64 -19.28 -15.98
CA LEU A 303 17.90 -20.14 -17.13
C LEU A 303 16.67 -21.04 -17.33
N ASP A 304 16.27 -21.22 -18.60
CA ASP A 304 15.28 -22.24 -18.98
C ASP A 304 15.89 -23.65 -18.99
N GLU A 305 15.10 -24.65 -19.37
CA GLU A 305 15.54 -26.05 -19.49
C GLU A 305 16.63 -26.25 -20.53
N GLU A 306 16.66 -25.38 -21.56
CA GLU A 306 17.64 -25.39 -22.64
C GLU A 306 18.90 -24.55 -22.31
N LYS A 307 18.95 -23.95 -21.09
CA LYS A 307 19.98 -23.03 -20.58
C LYS A 307 20.03 -21.68 -21.28
N ASN A 308 18.94 -21.27 -21.95
CA ASN A 308 18.84 -19.90 -22.43
C ASN A 308 18.57 -18.97 -21.24
N GLN A 309 19.17 -17.80 -21.28
CA GLN A 309 18.99 -16.79 -20.22
C GLN A 309 17.77 -15.94 -20.51
N HIS A 310 16.93 -15.76 -19.51
CA HIS A 310 15.72 -14.94 -19.54
C HIS A 310 15.73 -13.90 -18.43
N ILE A 311 15.11 -12.75 -18.70
CA ILE A 311 14.86 -11.71 -17.71
C ILE A 311 13.35 -11.60 -17.49
N LYS A 312 12.94 -11.67 -16.23
CA LYS A 312 11.54 -11.56 -15.83
C LYS A 312 11.34 -10.37 -14.90
N ASP A 313 10.50 -9.44 -15.33
CA ASP A 313 9.98 -8.33 -14.53
C ASP A 313 8.59 -8.66 -14.02
N VAL A 314 8.37 -8.47 -12.73
CA VAL A 314 7.06 -8.65 -12.11
C VAL A 314 6.70 -7.41 -11.29
N LYS A 315 5.48 -6.92 -11.49
CA LYS A 315 4.87 -5.86 -10.70
C LYS A 315 3.55 -6.35 -10.15
N VAL A 316 3.35 -6.14 -8.87
CA VAL A 316 2.09 -6.42 -8.17
C VAL A 316 1.64 -5.14 -7.50
N ASN A 317 0.43 -4.69 -7.82
CA ASN A 317 -0.21 -3.58 -7.13
C ASN A 317 -1.47 -4.10 -6.44
N LEU A 318 -1.69 -3.63 -5.23
CA LEU A 318 -2.88 -3.87 -4.45
C LEU A 318 -3.35 -2.53 -3.91
N GLU A 319 -4.50 -2.07 -4.39
CA GLU A 319 -5.14 -0.83 -3.97
C GLU A 319 -6.40 -1.16 -3.17
N VAL A 320 -6.50 -0.62 -1.97
CA VAL A 320 -7.70 -0.78 -1.15
C VAL A 320 -8.77 0.21 -1.64
N LYS A 321 -9.89 -0.35 -2.12
CA LYS A 321 -11.04 0.43 -2.61
C LYS A 321 -12.03 0.72 -1.50
N ASP A 322 -12.19 -0.23 -0.55
CA ASP A 322 -13.14 -0.08 0.55
C ASP A 322 -12.76 -0.96 1.75
N PHE A 323 -13.28 -0.61 2.92
CA PHE A 323 -13.09 -1.30 4.20
C PHE A 323 -14.43 -1.46 4.90
N SER A 324 -14.69 -2.67 5.47
CA SER A 324 -15.94 -2.97 6.16
C SER A 324 -15.73 -4.00 7.27
N THR A 325 -16.57 -3.97 8.29
CA THR A 325 -16.70 -5.05 9.29
C THR A 325 -17.66 -6.16 8.84
N GLN A 326 -18.37 -5.94 7.74
CA GLN A 326 -19.26 -6.94 7.10
C GLN A 326 -18.67 -7.35 5.73
N PRO A 327 -18.91 -8.59 5.29
CA PRO A 327 -18.45 -9.04 3.98
C PRO A 327 -19.15 -8.28 2.85
N PHE A 328 -18.44 -8.03 1.77
CA PHE A 328 -19.01 -7.52 0.53
C PHE A 328 -19.69 -8.69 -0.20
N PRO A 329 -21.02 -8.64 -0.42
CA PRO A 329 -21.80 -9.80 -0.87
C PRO A 329 -21.44 -10.31 -2.27
N GLU A 330 -20.88 -9.45 -3.13
CA GLU A 330 -20.45 -9.80 -4.48
C GLU A 330 -19.24 -10.76 -4.50
N PHE A 331 -18.46 -10.85 -3.40
CA PHE A 331 -17.27 -11.70 -3.29
C PHE A 331 -17.60 -13.01 -2.58
N ASN A 332 -18.24 -13.94 -3.26
CA ASN A 332 -18.77 -15.17 -2.68
C ASN A 332 -17.92 -16.43 -2.99
N LYS A 333 -16.92 -16.34 -3.86
CA LYS A 333 -16.06 -17.47 -4.19
C LYS A 333 -14.72 -17.41 -3.45
N SER A 334 -14.43 -18.45 -2.69
CA SER A 334 -13.13 -18.60 -2.04
C SER A 334 -12.04 -18.86 -3.08
N VAL A 335 -10.94 -18.10 -2.97
CA VAL A 335 -9.75 -18.28 -3.81
C VAL A 335 -8.79 -19.23 -3.10
N ASN A 336 -8.31 -20.23 -3.81
CA ASN A 336 -7.29 -21.13 -3.25
C ASN A 336 -5.92 -20.44 -3.26
N GLU A 337 -5.46 -20.05 -2.10
CA GLU A 337 -4.20 -19.33 -1.89
C GLU A 337 -2.95 -20.11 -2.32
N LYS A 338 -3.06 -21.44 -2.42
CA LYS A 338 -1.96 -22.31 -2.84
C LYS A 338 -1.88 -22.50 -4.36
N MET A 339 -2.90 -22.11 -5.09
CA MET A 339 -2.90 -22.20 -6.56
C MET A 339 -2.22 -21.00 -7.19
N ASP A 340 -1.73 -21.20 -8.40
CA ASP A 340 -1.33 -20.12 -9.29
C ASP A 340 -2.51 -19.17 -9.50
N ILE A 341 -2.28 -17.87 -9.33
CA ILE A 341 -3.32 -16.86 -9.45
C ILE A 341 -4.03 -16.92 -10.81
N ARG A 342 -3.31 -17.25 -11.89
CA ARG A 342 -3.86 -17.37 -13.24
C ARG A 342 -4.83 -18.53 -13.38
N ARG A 343 -4.67 -19.58 -12.55
CA ARG A 343 -5.54 -20.77 -12.50
C ARG A 343 -6.69 -20.62 -11.53
N SER A 344 -6.56 -19.73 -10.55
CA SER A 344 -7.57 -19.50 -9.51
C SER A 344 -8.85 -18.87 -10.07
N PHE A 345 -8.79 -18.30 -11.27
CA PHE A 345 -9.87 -17.56 -11.93
C PHE A 345 -10.30 -18.21 -13.25
N LYS A 346 -10.21 -19.53 -13.37
CA LYS A 346 -10.75 -20.29 -14.53
C LYS A 346 -12.24 -20.54 -14.36
#